data_ebd6d72540c2825199e11b554677fbbe
#
_entry.id   ebd6d72540c2825199e11b554677fbbe
#
_cell.length_a   1.000
_cell.length_b   1.000
_cell.length_c   1.000
_cell.angle_alpha   90.00
_cell.angle_beta   90.00
_cell.angle_gamma   90.00
#
_symmetry.space_group_name_H-M   'P 1'
#
loop_
_entity.id
_entity.type
_entity.pdbx_description
1 polymer ?
#
loop_
_entity_poly.entity_id
_entity_poly.type
_entity_poly.pdbx_seq_one_letter_code
_entity_poly.pdbx_strand_id
1 'polypeptide(L)'
;PKLSKGNYRIVHYDSPDLRGIDVGFYYRPDVFKLEGSAAIPFRMPDMPDFRTRDFVTMWGTIEDEPFFFLVSHWPSRLGGQAASASKRMAAAEQVRAIVDSVQRADPATKVVVMGDLNDDATDRSIVEGLRAKGRIGDVGPGDMFNPFIALLKAGYGSLAYRDDWNLFDNIIVSDNLATGSTGELKIRPVGDTKFYGGIFRRPYMIQKEGQYKGYPLRTFVGNDFQGGFSDHFPVYI
;
A
#
# COMPACT_ATOMS: atom_id res chain seq x y z
N PRO A 1 19.03 -6.23 -13.46
CA PRO A 1 18.96 -4.77 -13.57
C PRO A 1 19.84 -4.18 -12.49
N LYS A 2 20.88 -3.45 -12.89
CA LYS A 2 21.65 -2.66 -11.93
C LYS A 2 20.64 -1.66 -11.38
N LEU A 3 20.28 -1.75 -10.09
CA LEU A 3 19.70 -0.64 -9.36
C LEU A 3 20.57 0.57 -9.72
N SER A 4 19.94 1.56 -10.35
CA SER A 4 20.61 2.82 -10.67
C SER A 4 21.37 3.27 -9.42
N LYS A 5 22.49 3.95 -9.56
CA LYS A 5 23.46 4.35 -8.53
C LYS A 5 22.87 5.10 -7.31
N GLY A 6 21.70 4.68 -6.80
CA GLY A 6 21.06 5.20 -5.60
C GLY A 6 21.57 4.45 -4.37
N ASN A 7 22.00 5.18 -3.37
CA ASN A 7 22.36 4.65 -2.07
C ASN A 7 21.07 4.28 -1.32
N TYR A 8 20.49 3.09 -1.63
CA TYR A 8 19.30 2.59 -0.93
C TYR A 8 19.68 1.78 0.29
N ARG A 9 18.90 1.91 1.35
CA ARG A 9 18.92 1.05 2.53
C ARG A 9 17.61 0.28 2.62
N ILE A 10 17.62 -0.78 3.42
CA ILE A 10 16.49 -1.70 3.60
C ILE A 10 16.05 -1.69 5.05
N VAL A 11 14.73 -1.66 5.27
CA VAL A 11 14.06 -2.07 6.52
C VAL A 11 13.26 -3.32 6.22
N HIS A 12 13.60 -4.42 6.87
CA HIS A 12 12.99 -5.73 6.67
C HIS A 12 12.98 -6.50 7.98
N TYR A 13 11.94 -7.28 8.19
CA TYR A 13 11.77 -8.21 9.30
C TYR A 13 11.13 -9.49 8.77
N ASP A 14 11.59 -10.64 9.25
CA ASP A 14 10.96 -11.92 8.97
C ASP A 14 9.57 -11.94 9.61
N SER A 15 8.59 -12.46 8.88
CA SER A 15 7.21 -12.60 9.34
C SER A 15 6.82 -14.07 9.53
N PRO A 16 5.75 -14.38 10.28
CA PRO A 16 5.29 -15.75 10.49
C PRO A 16 4.46 -16.31 9.31
N ASP A 17 4.52 -15.73 8.11
CA ASP A 17 3.83 -16.25 6.93
C ASP A 17 4.40 -17.62 6.56
N LEU A 18 3.52 -18.63 6.43
CA LEU A 18 3.92 -20.01 6.18
C LEU A 18 4.64 -20.23 4.83
N ARG A 19 4.53 -19.29 3.89
CA ARG A 19 5.19 -19.32 2.58
C ARG A 19 6.52 -18.59 2.58
N GLY A 20 6.92 -17.96 3.72
CA GLY A 20 8.13 -17.15 3.82
C GLY A 20 8.04 -15.84 3.02
N ILE A 21 6.83 -15.28 2.88
CA ILE A 21 6.62 -13.99 2.19
C ILE A 21 6.62 -12.89 3.22
N ASP A 22 7.45 -11.88 3.00
CA ASP A 22 7.59 -10.72 3.86
C ASP A 22 7.23 -9.43 3.13
N VAL A 23 7.16 -8.34 3.90
CA VAL A 23 7.10 -6.97 3.40
C VAL A 23 8.30 -6.19 3.91
N GLY A 24 8.69 -5.13 3.21
CA GLY A 24 9.83 -4.30 3.61
C GLY A 24 9.87 -2.99 2.87
N PHE A 25 10.81 -2.13 3.28
CA PHE A 25 11.06 -0.85 2.65
C PHE A 25 12.43 -0.79 2.01
N TYR A 26 12.48 -0.15 0.85
CA TYR A 26 13.70 0.45 0.33
C TYR A 26 13.59 1.96 0.48
N TYR A 27 14.55 2.61 1.11
CA TYR A 27 14.56 4.06 1.27
C TYR A 27 15.91 4.67 0.93
N ARG A 28 15.88 5.95 0.60
CA ARG A 28 17.08 6.75 0.34
C ARG A 28 17.43 7.55 1.60
N PRO A 29 18.59 7.31 2.25
CA PRO A 29 18.97 8.01 3.46
C PRO A 29 19.30 9.49 3.27
N ASP A 30 19.53 9.94 2.03
CA ASP A 30 19.69 11.34 1.65
C ASP A 30 18.34 12.09 1.52
N VAL A 31 17.21 11.36 1.50
CA VAL A 31 15.85 11.92 1.45
C VAL A 31 15.13 11.71 2.77
N PHE A 32 15.18 10.49 3.32
CA PHE A 32 14.51 10.12 4.56
C PHE A 32 15.53 9.79 5.64
N LYS A 33 15.55 10.57 6.72
CA LYS A 33 16.39 10.34 7.91
C LYS A 33 15.66 9.35 8.82
N LEU A 34 16.01 8.07 8.74
CA LEU A 34 15.41 7.02 9.56
C LEU A 34 15.79 7.19 11.03
N GLU A 35 14.81 7.23 11.92
CA GLU A 35 14.96 7.28 13.37
C GLU A 35 14.66 5.93 14.02
N GLY A 36 13.74 5.17 13.45
CA GLY A 36 13.44 3.83 13.94
C GLY A 36 12.52 3.03 13.02
N SER A 37 12.39 1.75 13.33
CA SER A 37 11.52 0.84 12.61
C SER A 37 11.08 -0.30 13.53
N ALA A 38 9.95 -0.97 13.19
CA ALA A 38 9.45 -2.13 13.92
C ALA A 38 8.59 -3.04 13.02
N ALA A 39 8.54 -4.33 13.36
CA ALA A 39 7.50 -5.23 12.91
C ALA A 39 6.36 -5.25 13.94
N ILE A 40 5.13 -5.12 13.50
CA ILE A 40 3.93 -5.18 14.34
C ILE A 40 3.13 -6.42 13.91
N PRO A 41 2.97 -7.42 14.79
CA PRO A 41 2.26 -8.64 14.44
C PRO A 41 0.81 -8.38 14.08
N PHE A 42 0.38 -8.94 12.94
CA PHE A 42 -1.04 -9.02 12.63
C PHE A 42 -1.72 -10.03 13.57
N ARG A 43 -2.82 -9.64 14.18
CA ARG A 43 -3.57 -10.47 15.12
C ARG A 43 -5.05 -10.49 14.79
N MET A 44 -5.63 -11.68 14.89
CA MET A 44 -7.09 -11.88 14.84
C MET A 44 -7.54 -12.46 16.19
N PRO A 45 -8.30 -11.71 16.99
CA PRO A 45 -8.78 -12.20 18.29
C PRO A 45 -9.56 -13.52 18.20
N ASP A 46 -10.41 -13.66 17.17
CA ASP A 46 -11.24 -14.84 16.95
C ASP A 46 -10.47 -16.01 16.28
N MET A 47 -9.22 -15.80 15.85
CA MET A 47 -8.37 -16.78 15.18
C MET A 47 -6.92 -16.66 15.67
N PRO A 48 -6.62 -17.02 16.93
CA PRO A 48 -5.31 -16.76 17.55
C PRO A 48 -4.15 -17.49 16.85
N ASP A 49 -4.43 -18.58 16.15
CA ASP A 49 -3.43 -19.35 15.40
C ASP A 49 -3.28 -18.89 13.94
N PHE A 50 -4.06 -17.92 13.49
CA PHE A 50 -3.91 -17.39 12.14
C PHE A 50 -2.59 -16.66 12.00
N ARG A 51 -1.79 -17.08 11.00
CA ARG A 51 -0.48 -16.49 10.70
C ARG A 51 -0.48 -15.92 9.28
N THR A 52 0.09 -14.73 9.15
CA THR A 52 0.32 -14.04 7.88
C THR A 52 1.46 -13.04 8.06
N ARG A 53 1.69 -12.19 7.07
CA ARG A 53 2.73 -11.15 7.13
C ARG A 53 2.42 -10.16 8.24
N ASP A 54 3.45 -9.77 8.98
CA ASP A 54 3.39 -8.68 9.93
C ASP A 54 3.33 -7.33 9.20
N PHE A 55 2.87 -6.28 9.87
CA PHE A 55 3.02 -4.92 9.39
C PHE A 55 4.45 -4.46 9.68
N VAL A 56 5.13 -3.87 8.70
CA VAL A 56 6.44 -3.27 8.93
C VAL A 56 6.29 -1.76 8.93
N THR A 57 6.86 -1.12 9.95
CA THR A 57 6.80 0.33 10.13
C THR A 57 8.20 0.92 10.14
N MET A 58 8.31 2.17 9.68
CA MET A 58 9.49 3.01 9.87
C MET A 58 9.06 4.45 10.12
N TRP A 59 9.85 5.18 10.90
CA TRP A 59 9.60 6.59 11.19
C TRP A 59 10.89 7.40 11.20
N GLY A 60 10.76 8.70 11.02
CA GLY A 60 11.84 9.64 10.90
C GLY A 60 11.40 10.91 10.20
N THR A 61 12.29 11.62 9.52
CA THR A 61 11.98 12.91 8.92
C THR A 61 12.30 12.98 7.41
N ILE A 62 11.50 13.77 6.69
CA ILE A 62 11.77 14.27 5.34
C ILE A 62 11.73 15.80 5.44
N GLU A 63 12.83 16.49 5.07
CA GLU A 63 12.93 17.95 5.16
C GLU A 63 12.54 18.48 6.56
N ASP A 64 12.97 17.75 7.61
CA ASP A 64 12.70 18.02 9.03
C ASP A 64 11.22 17.88 9.45
N GLU A 65 10.32 17.47 8.57
CA GLU A 65 8.94 17.13 8.91
C GLU A 65 8.80 15.64 9.32
N PRO A 66 8.05 15.33 10.38
CA PRO A 66 7.93 13.94 10.86
C PRO A 66 7.05 13.10 9.96
N PHE A 67 7.53 11.89 9.64
CA PHE A 67 6.84 10.88 8.87
C PHE A 67 6.79 9.53 9.57
N PHE A 68 5.66 8.85 9.41
CA PHE A 68 5.48 7.45 9.78
C PHE A 68 4.97 6.67 8.58
N PHE A 69 5.71 5.65 8.18
CA PHE A 69 5.36 4.76 7.08
C PHE A 69 4.96 3.39 7.63
N LEU A 70 3.90 2.81 7.08
CA LEU A 70 3.47 1.45 7.34
C LEU A 70 3.28 0.72 6.02
N VAL A 71 4.02 -0.37 5.81
CA VAL A 71 3.81 -1.28 4.70
C VAL A 71 3.18 -2.57 5.19
N SER A 72 2.21 -3.07 4.40
CA SER A 72 1.49 -4.29 4.73
C SER A 72 1.08 -5.07 3.47
N HIS A 73 0.90 -6.36 3.62
CA HIS A 73 0.28 -7.22 2.62
C HIS A 73 -0.82 -8.01 3.32
N TRP A 74 -2.07 -7.58 3.15
CA TRP A 74 -3.22 -8.12 3.88
C TRP A 74 -3.58 -9.54 3.44
N PRO A 75 -4.41 -10.26 4.24
CA PRO A 75 -4.89 -11.58 3.88
C PRO A 75 -5.60 -11.58 2.52
N SER A 76 -5.21 -12.54 1.66
CA SER A 76 -5.74 -12.65 0.30
C SER A 76 -7.23 -13.02 0.29
N ARG A 77 -7.85 -12.90 -0.89
CA ARG A 77 -9.24 -13.31 -1.14
C ARG A 77 -9.41 -14.84 -1.29
N LEU A 78 -8.49 -15.63 -0.71
CA LEU A 78 -8.55 -17.09 -0.71
C LEU A 78 -9.88 -17.57 -0.09
N GLY A 79 -10.61 -18.43 -0.81
CA GLY A 79 -11.96 -18.86 -0.43
C GLY A 79 -13.07 -17.91 -0.87
N GLY A 80 -12.73 -16.80 -1.53
CA GLY A 80 -13.66 -15.76 -2.01
C GLY A 80 -13.60 -14.46 -1.22
N GLN A 81 -14.00 -13.38 -1.88
CA GLN A 81 -13.96 -12.04 -1.29
C GLN A 81 -14.78 -11.95 0.01
N ALA A 82 -16.03 -12.40 -0.02
CA ALA A 82 -16.93 -12.34 1.14
C ALA A 82 -16.42 -13.20 2.31
N ALA A 83 -15.96 -14.43 2.04
CA ALA A 83 -15.48 -15.35 3.07
C ALA A 83 -14.20 -14.88 3.78
N SER A 84 -13.39 -14.06 3.12
CA SER A 84 -12.13 -13.54 3.66
C SER A 84 -12.21 -12.06 4.10
N ALA A 85 -13.34 -11.39 3.88
CA ALA A 85 -13.51 -9.95 4.14
C ALA A 85 -13.25 -9.56 5.61
N SER A 86 -13.67 -10.40 6.57
CA SER A 86 -13.44 -10.16 8.00
C SER A 86 -11.95 -10.06 8.35
N LYS A 87 -11.09 -10.84 7.68
CA LYS A 87 -9.64 -10.80 7.90
C LYS A 87 -9.02 -9.48 7.44
N ARG A 88 -9.48 -8.94 6.31
CA ARG A 88 -9.02 -7.65 5.81
C ARG A 88 -9.59 -6.48 6.60
N MET A 89 -10.84 -6.61 7.07
CA MET A 89 -11.40 -5.63 8.00
C MET A 89 -10.59 -5.58 9.30
N ALA A 90 -10.24 -6.73 9.89
CA ALA A 90 -9.39 -6.78 11.08
C ALA A 90 -7.99 -6.16 10.84
N ALA A 91 -7.41 -6.36 9.64
CA ALA A 91 -6.17 -5.70 9.26
C ALA A 91 -6.34 -4.17 9.17
N ALA A 92 -7.41 -3.71 8.55
CA ALA A 92 -7.73 -2.29 8.44
C ALA A 92 -7.93 -1.62 9.81
N GLU A 93 -8.68 -2.25 10.71
CA GLU A 93 -8.92 -1.77 12.07
C GLU A 93 -7.64 -1.70 12.89
N GLN A 94 -6.76 -2.70 12.77
CA GLN A 94 -5.48 -2.70 13.46
C GLN A 94 -4.55 -1.60 12.90
N VAL A 95 -4.47 -1.44 11.58
CA VAL A 95 -3.73 -0.33 10.94
C VAL A 95 -4.31 1.02 11.37
N ARG A 96 -5.63 1.16 11.40
CA ARG A 96 -6.29 2.39 11.85
C ARG A 96 -5.92 2.72 13.30
N ALA A 97 -5.92 1.75 14.20
CA ALA A 97 -5.52 1.95 15.60
C ALA A 97 -4.06 2.43 15.73
N ILE A 98 -3.15 1.90 14.87
CA ILE A 98 -1.75 2.34 14.80
C ILE A 98 -1.70 3.80 14.34
N VAL A 99 -2.38 4.16 13.26
CA VAL A 99 -2.44 5.53 12.73
C VAL A 99 -2.98 6.50 13.78
N ASP A 100 -4.09 6.16 14.43
CA ASP A 100 -4.69 6.98 15.48
C ASP A 100 -3.74 7.17 16.68
N SER A 101 -2.96 6.15 17.03
CA SER A 101 -1.96 6.25 18.10
C SER A 101 -0.81 7.19 17.73
N VAL A 102 -0.28 7.08 16.52
CA VAL A 102 0.79 7.93 16.01
C VAL A 102 0.35 9.40 15.97
N GLN A 103 -0.80 9.69 15.36
CA GLN A 103 -1.31 11.06 15.22
C GLN A 103 -1.79 11.66 16.55
N ARG A 104 -2.17 10.83 17.54
CA ARG A 104 -2.47 11.30 18.88
C ARG A 104 -1.21 11.69 19.64
N ALA A 105 -0.11 10.95 19.43
CA ALA A 105 1.17 11.26 20.06
C ALA A 105 1.81 12.53 19.48
N ASP A 106 1.73 12.69 18.15
CA ASP A 106 2.16 13.90 17.46
C ASP A 106 1.27 14.16 16.23
N PRO A 107 0.34 15.14 16.31
CA PRO A 107 -0.55 15.49 15.19
C PRO A 107 0.15 16.04 13.97
N ALA A 108 1.44 16.46 14.07
CA ALA A 108 2.23 16.90 12.93
C ALA A 108 2.75 15.74 12.09
N THR A 109 2.83 14.53 12.66
CA THR A 109 3.33 13.36 11.96
C THR A 109 2.47 13.02 10.74
N LYS A 110 3.12 13.00 9.58
CA LYS A 110 2.52 12.58 8.32
C LYS A 110 2.56 11.06 8.19
N VAL A 111 1.40 10.44 8.01
CA VAL A 111 1.30 8.98 7.95
C VAL A 111 1.06 8.52 6.53
N VAL A 112 1.80 7.48 6.12
CA VAL A 112 1.65 6.80 4.84
C VAL A 112 1.43 5.31 5.10
N VAL A 113 0.27 4.80 4.70
CA VAL A 113 -0.07 3.37 4.72
C VAL A 113 -0.03 2.86 3.29
N MET A 114 0.76 1.80 3.02
CA MET A 114 0.91 1.29 1.66
C MET A 114 1.04 -0.23 1.61
N GLY A 115 0.79 -0.78 0.43
CA GLY A 115 1.00 -2.19 0.11
C GLY A 115 -0.13 -2.81 -0.70
N ASP A 116 -0.06 -4.12 -0.86
CA ASP A 116 -1.14 -4.94 -1.40
C ASP A 116 -2.16 -5.22 -0.29
N LEU A 117 -3.27 -4.50 -0.33
CA LEU A 117 -4.32 -4.60 0.68
C LEU A 117 -5.34 -5.70 0.36
N ASN A 118 -5.19 -6.41 -0.77
CA ASN A 118 -6.08 -7.48 -1.24
C ASN A 118 -7.57 -7.09 -1.27
N ASP A 119 -7.87 -5.81 -1.17
CA ASP A 119 -9.18 -5.19 -1.35
C ASP A 119 -9.05 -3.99 -2.28
N ASP A 120 -10.08 -3.76 -3.07
CA ASP A 120 -10.15 -2.60 -3.93
C ASP A 120 -10.23 -1.31 -3.11
N ALA A 121 -9.72 -0.23 -3.68
CA ALA A 121 -9.69 1.07 -3.02
C ALA A 121 -11.07 1.57 -2.52
N THR A 122 -12.16 0.96 -2.98
CA THR A 122 -13.55 1.27 -2.58
C THR A 122 -14.16 0.25 -1.63
N ASP A 123 -13.46 -0.84 -1.30
CA ASP A 123 -13.98 -1.86 -0.39
C ASP A 123 -14.12 -1.34 1.06
N ARG A 124 -14.99 -1.97 1.84
CA ARG A 124 -15.35 -1.55 3.19
C ARG A 124 -14.15 -1.45 4.14
N SER A 125 -13.20 -2.37 4.02
CA SER A 125 -11.97 -2.33 4.82
C SER A 125 -11.18 -1.02 4.60
N ILE A 126 -11.22 -0.48 3.39
CA ILE A 126 -10.55 0.78 3.04
C ILE A 126 -11.38 1.99 3.43
N VAL A 127 -12.65 2.04 3.00
CA VAL A 127 -13.47 3.26 3.18
C VAL A 127 -14.03 3.39 4.60
N GLU A 128 -14.35 2.28 5.27
CA GLU A 128 -14.88 2.26 6.64
C GLU A 128 -13.75 1.96 7.65
N GLY A 129 -12.99 0.87 7.45
CA GLY A 129 -11.93 0.44 8.35
C GLY A 129 -10.80 1.46 8.49
N LEU A 130 -10.22 1.91 7.39
CA LEU A 130 -9.19 2.97 7.37
C LEU A 130 -9.75 4.40 7.37
N ARG A 131 -11.06 4.59 7.21
CA ARG A 131 -11.73 5.89 7.04
C ARG A 131 -11.18 6.68 5.85
N ALA A 132 -10.86 5.98 4.75
CA ALA A 132 -10.22 6.58 3.60
C ALA A 132 -11.24 7.29 2.69
N LYS A 133 -10.93 8.52 2.31
CA LYS A 133 -11.70 9.37 1.40
C LYS A 133 -11.05 9.40 0.03
N GLY A 134 -11.84 9.44 -1.03
CA GLY A 134 -11.35 9.49 -2.42
C GLY A 134 -11.22 10.90 -3.01
N ARG A 135 -11.60 11.93 -2.28
CA ARG A 135 -11.51 13.33 -2.72
C ARG A 135 -10.91 14.16 -1.59
N ILE A 136 -9.91 14.98 -1.92
CA ILE A 136 -9.25 15.84 -0.91
C ILE A 136 -10.24 16.75 -0.20
N GLY A 137 -11.24 17.28 -0.92
CA GLY A 137 -12.25 18.16 -0.32
C GLY A 137 -13.18 17.48 0.70
N ASP A 138 -13.18 16.14 0.76
CA ASP A 138 -13.99 15.36 1.71
C ASP A 138 -13.15 14.88 2.93
N VAL A 139 -11.84 15.18 2.93
CA VAL A 139 -10.90 14.77 3.99
C VAL A 139 -11.00 15.73 5.16
N GLY A 140 -11.49 15.24 6.29
CA GLY A 140 -11.50 15.96 7.56
C GLY A 140 -10.39 15.51 8.52
N PRO A 141 -10.25 16.18 9.66
CA PRO A 141 -9.26 15.80 10.68
C PRO A 141 -9.38 14.34 11.09
N GLY A 142 -8.27 13.62 11.03
CA GLY A 142 -8.17 12.21 11.34
C GLY A 142 -8.69 11.25 10.26
N ASP A 143 -9.18 11.74 9.11
CA ASP A 143 -9.44 10.90 7.94
C ASP A 143 -8.13 10.54 7.23
N MET A 144 -8.19 9.50 6.38
CA MET A 144 -7.13 9.18 5.43
C MET A 144 -7.58 9.58 4.02
N PHE A 145 -6.64 9.93 3.17
CA PHE A 145 -6.89 10.14 1.74
C PHE A 145 -6.32 8.99 0.90
N ASN A 146 -7.18 8.37 0.10
CA ASN A 146 -6.77 7.33 -0.85
C ASN A 146 -6.92 7.83 -2.30
N PRO A 147 -5.82 8.22 -2.97
CA PRO A 147 -5.85 8.70 -4.35
C PRO A 147 -6.27 7.61 -5.35
N PHE A 148 -6.16 6.33 -5.00
CA PHE A 148 -6.47 5.21 -5.87
C PHE A 148 -7.96 4.96 -6.03
N ILE A 149 -8.82 5.48 -5.15
CA ILE A 149 -10.29 5.47 -5.33
C ILE A 149 -10.68 6.16 -6.64
N ALA A 150 -10.05 7.29 -6.96
CA ALA A 150 -10.34 8.02 -8.21
C ALA A 150 -9.84 7.26 -9.44
N LEU A 151 -8.69 6.60 -9.35
CA LEU A 151 -8.15 5.77 -10.43
C LEU A 151 -9.02 4.53 -10.68
N LEU A 152 -9.42 3.81 -9.64
CA LEU A 152 -10.32 2.65 -9.76
C LEU A 152 -11.65 3.05 -10.41
N LYS A 153 -12.27 4.16 -9.98
CA LYS A 153 -13.50 4.69 -10.60
C LYS A 153 -13.33 5.11 -12.04
N ALA A 154 -12.12 5.41 -12.48
CA ALA A 154 -11.78 5.70 -13.88
C ALA A 154 -11.44 4.44 -14.69
N GLY A 155 -11.55 3.24 -14.11
CA GLY A 155 -11.33 1.96 -14.77
C GLY A 155 -9.87 1.49 -14.79
N TYR A 156 -8.99 2.07 -13.95
CA TYR A 156 -7.61 1.63 -13.82
C TYR A 156 -7.45 0.57 -12.72
N GLY A 157 -6.57 -0.40 -12.95
CA GLY A 157 -6.21 -1.44 -11.99
C GLY A 157 -4.72 -1.76 -12.00
N SER A 158 -4.19 -2.22 -10.88
CA SER A 158 -2.81 -2.68 -10.76
C SER A 158 -2.65 -4.16 -11.11
N LEU A 159 -3.71 -4.95 -11.01
CA LEU A 159 -3.74 -6.38 -11.36
C LEU A 159 -5.02 -6.73 -12.12
N ALA A 160 -4.98 -7.86 -12.81
CA ALA A 160 -6.15 -8.42 -13.48
C ALA A 160 -6.40 -9.88 -13.08
N TYR A 161 -7.64 -10.20 -12.79
CA TYR A 161 -8.09 -11.55 -12.50
C TYR A 161 -9.39 -11.85 -13.23
N ARG A 162 -9.41 -12.88 -14.11
CA ARG A 162 -10.58 -13.24 -14.95
C ARG A 162 -11.13 -12.05 -15.76
N ASP A 163 -10.21 -11.24 -16.33
CA ASP A 163 -10.48 -10.03 -17.10
C ASP A 163 -11.06 -8.85 -16.31
N ASP A 164 -11.29 -8.99 -15.01
CA ASP A 164 -11.61 -7.88 -14.12
C ASP A 164 -10.33 -7.22 -13.60
N TRP A 165 -10.24 -5.91 -13.74
CA TRP A 165 -9.15 -5.09 -13.21
C TRP A 165 -9.44 -4.62 -11.81
N ASN A 166 -8.57 -4.98 -10.87
CA ASN A 166 -8.65 -4.60 -9.46
C ASN A 166 -7.49 -3.67 -9.09
N LEU A 167 -7.65 -2.90 -8.04
CA LEU A 167 -6.64 -1.96 -7.54
C LEU A 167 -6.40 -2.21 -6.04
N PHE A 168 -5.67 -3.32 -5.75
CA PHE A 168 -5.34 -3.77 -4.39
C PHE A 168 -4.13 -3.08 -3.82
N ASP A 169 -3.26 -2.58 -4.71
CA ASP A 169 -2.06 -1.84 -4.35
C ASP A 169 -2.44 -0.39 -4.08
N ASN A 170 -2.29 0.04 -2.84
CA ASN A 170 -2.70 1.38 -2.41
C ASN A 170 -1.56 2.08 -1.67
N ILE A 171 -1.51 3.41 -1.79
CA ILE A 171 -0.74 4.32 -0.93
C ILE A 171 -1.72 5.35 -0.41
N ILE A 172 -2.04 5.23 0.88
CA ILE A 172 -3.08 6.00 1.58
C ILE A 172 -2.37 6.92 2.57
N VAL A 173 -2.71 8.20 2.57
CA VAL A 173 -2.01 9.21 3.36
C VAL A 173 -2.92 9.89 4.37
N SER A 174 -2.35 10.38 5.46
CA SER A 174 -3.07 11.15 6.47
C SER A 174 -3.60 12.49 5.93
N ASP A 175 -4.60 13.04 6.60
CA ASP A 175 -5.22 14.32 6.26
C ASP A 175 -4.22 15.47 6.17
N ASN A 176 -3.26 15.55 7.09
CA ASN A 176 -2.23 16.59 7.09
C ASN A 176 -1.27 16.50 5.87
N LEU A 177 -0.94 15.28 5.40
CA LEU A 177 -0.15 15.10 4.17
C LEU A 177 -1.01 15.34 2.91
N ALA A 178 -2.29 15.02 2.95
CA ALA A 178 -3.19 15.27 1.83
C ALA A 178 -3.47 16.76 1.64
N THR A 179 -3.76 17.48 2.72
CA THR A 179 -4.20 18.89 2.70
C THR A 179 -3.05 19.90 2.85
N GLY A 180 -1.94 19.48 3.46
CA GLY A 180 -0.84 20.37 3.84
C GLY A 180 -1.17 21.23 5.07
N SER A 181 -1.99 20.71 5.99
CA SER A 181 -2.42 21.45 7.18
C SER A 181 -1.30 21.60 8.24
N THR A 182 -0.27 20.75 8.18
CA THR A 182 0.90 20.81 9.07
C THR A 182 2.18 20.76 8.23
N GLY A 183 2.90 21.86 8.12
CA GLY A 183 4.14 21.96 7.37
C GLY A 183 3.95 22.21 5.87
N GLU A 184 5.01 22.08 5.08
CA GLU A 184 5.05 22.41 3.66
C GLU A 184 4.85 21.21 2.74
N LEU A 185 5.23 20.01 3.21
CA LEU A 185 5.13 18.78 2.44
C LEU A 185 3.67 18.31 2.33
N LYS A 186 3.21 18.19 1.10
CA LYS A 186 1.89 17.64 0.75
C LYS A 186 1.93 16.94 -0.59
N ILE A 187 1.02 15.99 -0.78
CA ILE A 187 0.88 15.33 -2.08
C ILE A 187 0.41 16.30 -3.16
N ARG A 188 0.76 16.01 -4.40
CA ARG A 188 0.39 16.79 -5.59
C ARG A 188 -0.21 15.86 -6.65
N PRO A 189 -1.00 16.38 -7.59
CA PRO A 189 -1.37 15.60 -8.76
C PRO A 189 -0.14 15.09 -9.52
N VAL A 190 -0.25 13.86 -10.03
CA VAL A 190 0.83 13.20 -10.77
C VAL A 190 0.93 13.80 -12.17
N GLY A 191 2.05 14.44 -12.47
CA GLY A 191 2.28 15.11 -13.75
C GLY A 191 1.16 16.09 -14.10
N ASP A 192 0.72 16.10 -15.37
CA ASP A 192 -0.36 16.97 -15.86
C ASP A 192 -1.76 16.33 -15.69
N THR A 193 -1.91 15.35 -14.79
CA THR A 193 -3.18 14.68 -14.55
C THR A 193 -3.94 15.31 -13.39
N LYS A 194 -5.22 14.94 -13.24
CA LYS A 194 -6.03 15.28 -12.06
C LYS A 194 -5.90 14.26 -10.91
N PHE A 195 -5.14 13.18 -11.11
CA PHE A 195 -4.99 12.11 -10.16
C PHE A 195 -3.77 12.33 -9.26
N TYR A 196 -3.89 12.03 -7.99
CA TYR A 196 -2.82 12.13 -6.99
C TYR A 196 -2.04 10.83 -6.83
N GLY A 197 -2.41 9.79 -7.57
CA GLY A 197 -1.72 8.53 -7.67
C GLY A 197 -1.60 8.07 -9.10
N GLY A 198 -0.72 7.14 -9.36
CA GLY A 198 -0.49 6.55 -10.68
C GLY A 198 -0.12 5.09 -10.62
N ILE A 199 -0.28 4.40 -11.75
CA ILE A 199 0.11 3.00 -11.93
C ILE A 199 1.29 2.99 -12.90
N PHE A 200 2.42 2.47 -12.45
CA PHE A 200 3.62 2.39 -13.28
C PHE A 200 3.53 1.18 -14.20
N ARG A 201 3.11 1.44 -15.43
CA ARG A 201 2.92 0.44 -16.47
C ARG A 201 3.82 0.74 -17.67
N ARG A 202 4.70 -0.20 -18.02
CA ARG A 202 5.63 -0.08 -19.16
C ARG A 202 5.49 -1.30 -20.07
N PRO A 203 5.78 -1.17 -21.39
CA PRO A 203 5.64 -2.26 -22.36
C PRO A 203 6.37 -3.55 -21.98
N TYR A 204 7.51 -3.45 -21.30
CA TYR A 204 8.29 -4.60 -20.85
C TYR A 204 7.70 -5.32 -19.62
N MET A 205 6.74 -4.71 -18.94
CA MET A 205 6.05 -5.27 -17.79
C MET A 205 4.72 -5.95 -18.16
N ILE A 206 4.37 -5.95 -19.44
CA ILE A 206 3.06 -6.39 -19.92
C ILE A 206 3.18 -7.69 -20.66
N GLN A 207 2.32 -8.65 -20.37
CA GLN A 207 2.17 -9.88 -21.14
C GLN A 207 1.72 -9.55 -22.56
N LYS A 208 2.51 -9.94 -23.56
CA LYS A 208 2.29 -9.54 -24.96
C LYS A 208 1.31 -10.45 -25.69
N GLU A 209 1.26 -11.71 -25.32
CA GLU A 209 0.55 -12.77 -26.05
C GLU A 209 -0.19 -13.71 -25.12
N GLY A 210 -1.04 -14.60 -25.69
CA GLY A 210 -1.77 -15.63 -24.99
C GLY A 210 -2.99 -15.12 -24.23
N GLN A 211 -3.54 -15.98 -23.38
CA GLN A 211 -4.75 -15.75 -22.61
C GLN A 211 -4.67 -14.49 -21.71
N TYR A 212 -3.48 -14.17 -21.19
CA TYR A 212 -3.25 -13.06 -20.27
C TYR A 212 -2.65 -11.82 -20.96
N LYS A 213 -2.85 -11.68 -22.29
CA LYS A 213 -2.39 -10.51 -23.04
C LYS A 213 -2.90 -9.22 -22.40
N GLY A 214 -2.00 -8.30 -22.11
CA GLY A 214 -2.32 -7.01 -21.49
C GLY A 214 -2.18 -6.99 -19.96
N TYR A 215 -2.10 -8.14 -19.31
CA TYR A 215 -1.90 -8.27 -17.86
C TYR A 215 -0.44 -7.96 -17.48
N PRO A 216 -0.15 -7.75 -16.19
CA PRO A 216 1.22 -7.74 -15.71
C PRO A 216 1.94 -9.04 -16.11
N LEU A 217 3.19 -8.92 -16.58
CA LEU A 217 4.03 -10.06 -16.92
C LEU A 217 4.54 -10.70 -15.62
N ARG A 218 3.95 -11.82 -15.25
CA ARG A 218 4.25 -12.57 -14.02
C ARG A 218 5.63 -13.21 -14.05
N THR A 219 6.23 -13.36 -12.88
CA THR A 219 7.46 -14.13 -12.72
C THR A 219 7.19 -15.62 -12.97
N PHE A 220 6.08 -16.13 -12.43
CA PHE A 220 5.66 -17.51 -12.58
C PHE A 220 4.17 -17.61 -12.92
N VAL A 221 3.79 -18.65 -13.67
CA VAL A 221 2.42 -19.15 -13.82
C VAL A 221 2.42 -20.61 -13.38
N GLY A 222 1.83 -20.90 -12.24
CA GLY A 222 2.06 -22.19 -11.58
C GLY A 222 3.54 -22.35 -11.24
N ASN A 223 4.18 -23.41 -11.76
CA ASN A 223 5.60 -23.67 -11.59
C ASN A 223 6.45 -23.19 -12.79
N ASP A 224 5.83 -22.65 -13.84
CA ASP A 224 6.52 -22.26 -15.06
C ASP A 224 7.04 -20.82 -14.95
N PHE A 225 8.36 -20.66 -15.07
CA PHE A 225 9.02 -19.36 -15.06
C PHE A 225 8.71 -18.59 -16.34
N GLN A 226 8.14 -17.40 -16.22
CA GLN A 226 7.75 -16.53 -17.34
C GLN A 226 8.74 -15.39 -17.61
N GLY A 227 9.69 -15.17 -16.73
CA GLY A 227 10.68 -14.10 -16.85
C GLY A 227 10.14 -12.68 -16.59
N GLY A 228 8.95 -12.58 -16.03
CA GLY A 228 8.34 -11.31 -15.66
C GLY A 228 8.76 -10.82 -14.28
N PHE A 229 8.16 -9.72 -13.86
CA PHE A 229 8.55 -9.00 -12.64
C PHE A 229 7.59 -9.25 -11.47
N SER A 230 6.28 -9.18 -11.74
CA SER A 230 5.22 -9.30 -10.74
C SER A 230 3.90 -9.55 -11.45
N ASP A 231 2.91 -10.06 -10.74
CA ASP A 231 1.51 -10.14 -11.17
C ASP A 231 0.71 -8.86 -10.87
N HIS A 232 1.36 -7.85 -10.30
CA HIS A 232 0.83 -6.51 -10.11
C HIS A 232 1.73 -5.45 -10.77
N PHE A 233 1.15 -4.36 -11.24
CA PHE A 233 1.89 -3.17 -11.62
C PHE A 233 2.18 -2.32 -10.36
N PRO A 234 3.42 -1.77 -10.23
CA PRO A 234 3.72 -0.84 -9.14
C PRO A 234 2.83 0.40 -9.18
N VAL A 235 2.49 0.89 -8.00
CA VAL A 235 1.76 2.16 -7.83
C VAL A 235 2.64 3.22 -7.20
N TYR A 236 2.30 4.51 -7.37
CA TYR A 236 3.06 5.64 -6.85
C TYR A 236 2.14 6.85 -6.60
N ILE A 237 2.62 7.79 -5.78
CA ILE A 237 2.01 9.10 -5.49
C ILE A 237 3.02 10.21 -5.69
#